data_f326374c232a94d202ecb484d8999c0b
#
_entry.id   f326374c232a94d202ecb484d8999c0b
#
_cell.length_a   1.000
_cell.length_b   1.000
_cell.length_c   1.000
_cell.angle_alpha   90.00
_cell.angle_beta   90.00
_cell.angle_gamma   90.00
#
_symmetry.space_group_name_H-M   'P 1'
#
loop_
_entity.id
_entity.type
_entity.pdbx_description
1 polymer ?
#
loop_
_entity_poly.entity_id
_entity_poly.type
_entity_poly.pdbx_seq_one_letter_code
_entity_poly.pdbx_strand_id
1 'polypeptide(L)'
;MAKLYFTYSAMNAGKSTILIQSAYNYRERGMEVMLWTSAHYGDGAAVEQAEISSRISLSAEACGFTPTVDLFTQVRAAASKTPLHAIFVDEAQFLSRDQVWQLSRVADQLGIPVMCYGLRTDFQGKLFEGSAELLGIADQLREIRTICHCGKKATMTARLDESGHAQTAGKQVDIDKQHYVSLCRRHWEDVTGLHPG
;
A
#
# COMPACT_ATOMS: atom_id res chain seq x y z
N MET A 1 -23.44 -5.40 1.19
CA MET A 1 -22.83 -4.09 1.37
C MET A 1 -21.37 -4.21 0.97
N ALA A 2 -20.85 -3.32 0.13
CA ALA A 2 -19.44 -3.30 -0.21
C ALA A 2 -18.60 -2.98 1.04
N LYS A 3 -17.30 -3.29 1.00
CA LYS A 3 -16.43 -3.16 2.16
C LYS A 3 -15.12 -2.50 1.79
N LEU A 4 -14.52 -1.84 2.78
CA LEU A 4 -13.14 -1.37 2.74
C LEU A 4 -12.23 -2.46 3.33
N TYR A 5 -11.27 -2.92 2.53
CA TYR A 5 -10.29 -3.94 2.92
C TYR A 5 -8.90 -3.32 3.04
N PHE A 6 -8.17 -3.71 4.06
CA PHE A 6 -6.75 -3.38 4.16
C PHE A 6 -5.90 -4.63 4.27
N THR A 7 -5.10 -4.86 3.24
CA THR A 7 -4.12 -5.94 3.16
C THR A 7 -2.73 -5.36 3.40
N TYR A 8 -2.12 -5.70 4.52
CA TYR A 8 -0.85 -5.13 4.94
C TYR A 8 0.24 -6.17 5.19
N SER A 9 1.49 -5.72 5.18
CA SER A 9 2.66 -6.56 5.51
C SER A 9 3.88 -5.69 5.81
N ALA A 10 5.00 -6.34 6.15
CA ALA A 10 6.34 -5.77 5.96
C ALA A 10 6.67 -5.69 4.45
N MET A 11 7.79 -5.09 4.10
CA MET A 11 8.27 -5.08 2.70
C MET A 11 8.48 -6.50 2.16
N ASN A 12 8.53 -6.61 0.84
CA ASN A 12 8.88 -7.86 0.13
C ASN A 12 7.94 -9.06 0.36
N ALA A 13 6.68 -8.80 0.75
CA ALA A 13 5.67 -9.84 1.00
C ALA A 13 4.77 -10.14 -0.21
N GLY A 14 5.00 -9.51 -1.37
CA GLY A 14 4.23 -9.76 -2.59
C GLY A 14 2.88 -9.03 -2.67
N LYS A 15 2.69 -7.91 -1.96
CA LYS A 15 1.45 -7.10 -1.99
C LYS A 15 1.00 -6.76 -3.40
N SER A 16 1.87 -6.08 -4.17
CA SER A 16 1.56 -5.66 -5.55
C SER A 16 1.28 -6.86 -6.45
N THR A 17 1.96 -8.00 -6.26
CA THR A 17 1.67 -9.25 -6.98
C THR A 17 0.25 -9.73 -6.75
N ILE A 18 -0.19 -9.77 -5.48
CA ILE A 18 -1.54 -10.22 -5.11
C ILE A 18 -2.58 -9.23 -5.62
N LEU A 19 -2.29 -7.92 -5.56
CA LEU A 19 -3.17 -6.89 -6.12
C LEU A 19 -3.37 -7.09 -7.62
N ILE A 20 -2.28 -7.18 -8.39
CA ILE A 20 -2.32 -7.36 -9.84
C ILE A 20 -3.07 -8.65 -10.21
N GLN A 21 -2.79 -9.76 -9.51
CA GLN A 21 -3.51 -11.01 -9.73
C GLN A 21 -5.01 -10.88 -9.42
N SER A 22 -5.37 -10.18 -8.35
CA SER A 22 -6.77 -9.95 -8.00
C SER A 22 -7.48 -9.10 -9.06
N ALA A 23 -6.84 -8.01 -9.51
CA ALA A 23 -7.38 -7.15 -10.56
C ALA A 23 -7.55 -7.91 -11.89
N TYR A 24 -6.57 -8.75 -12.23
CA TYR A 24 -6.64 -9.62 -13.42
C TYR A 24 -7.84 -10.55 -13.35
N ASN A 25 -8.10 -11.19 -12.20
CA ASN A 25 -9.23 -12.11 -12.03
C ASN A 25 -10.59 -11.44 -12.25
N TYR A 26 -10.73 -10.15 -11.87
CA TYR A 26 -11.93 -9.37 -12.18
C TYR A 26 -12.05 -9.13 -13.69
N ARG A 27 -10.97 -8.66 -14.33
CA ARG A 27 -10.95 -8.34 -15.77
C ARG A 27 -11.21 -9.57 -16.64
N GLU A 28 -10.66 -10.72 -16.27
CA GLU A 28 -10.91 -12.00 -16.96
C GLU A 28 -12.38 -12.40 -16.96
N ARG A 29 -13.16 -11.92 -15.99
CA ARG A 29 -14.61 -12.12 -15.91
C ARG A 29 -15.42 -10.99 -16.53
N GLY A 30 -14.78 -10.08 -17.26
CA GLY A 30 -15.44 -8.93 -17.86
C GLY A 30 -15.86 -7.84 -16.86
N MET A 31 -15.28 -7.84 -15.66
CA MET A 31 -15.56 -6.87 -14.61
C MET A 31 -14.52 -5.74 -14.65
N GLU A 32 -15.00 -4.49 -14.81
CA GLU A 32 -14.13 -3.32 -14.81
C GLU A 32 -13.64 -2.98 -13.41
N VAL A 33 -12.36 -2.68 -13.31
CA VAL A 33 -11.70 -2.29 -12.07
C VAL A 33 -10.82 -1.06 -12.27
N MET A 34 -10.71 -0.23 -11.24
CA MET A 34 -9.83 0.93 -11.24
C MET A 34 -8.68 0.70 -10.26
N LEU A 35 -7.46 0.92 -10.74
CA LEU A 35 -6.25 0.75 -9.95
C LEU A 35 -5.62 2.10 -9.66
N TRP A 36 -5.14 2.25 -8.42
CA TRP A 36 -4.42 3.43 -7.96
C TRP A 36 -3.08 3.04 -7.35
N THR A 37 -2.08 3.89 -7.50
CA THR A 37 -0.80 3.80 -6.79
C THR A 37 -0.30 5.19 -6.41
N SER A 38 0.59 5.27 -5.43
CA SER A 38 1.14 6.56 -5.02
C SER A 38 2.03 7.15 -6.12
N ALA A 39 1.75 8.40 -6.50
CA ALA A 39 2.60 9.20 -7.38
C ALA A 39 3.70 9.93 -6.60
N HIS A 40 4.25 9.33 -5.55
CA HIS A 40 5.26 9.92 -4.67
C HIS A 40 6.53 10.37 -5.39
N TYR A 41 6.67 9.97 -6.64
CA TYR A 41 7.84 10.16 -7.48
C TYR A 41 7.61 11.09 -8.69
N GLY A 42 6.44 11.74 -8.77
CA GLY A 42 6.10 12.69 -9.83
C GLY A 42 5.96 14.12 -9.31
N ASP A 43 6.09 15.09 -10.19
CA ASP A 43 6.09 16.54 -9.92
C ASP A 43 4.74 17.11 -9.40
N GLY A 44 4.02 16.38 -8.56
CA GLY A 44 2.84 16.87 -7.83
C GLY A 44 1.52 16.96 -8.62
N ALA A 45 1.53 16.64 -9.91
CA ALA A 45 0.30 16.48 -10.70
C ALA A 45 -0.22 15.05 -10.57
N ALA A 46 -1.54 14.87 -10.52
CA ALA A 46 -2.16 13.56 -10.65
C ALA A 46 -1.66 12.93 -11.96
N VAL A 47 -0.85 11.88 -11.85
CA VAL A 47 -0.31 11.24 -13.04
C VAL A 47 -1.43 10.39 -13.63
N GLU A 48 -1.96 10.81 -14.79
CA GLU A 48 -3.04 10.08 -15.48
C GLU A 48 -2.64 8.66 -15.86
N GLN A 49 -1.32 8.40 -15.95
CA GLN A 49 -0.75 7.10 -16.24
C GLN A 49 0.36 6.79 -15.24
N ALA A 50 0.07 5.91 -14.31
CA ALA A 50 1.03 5.31 -13.39
C ALA A 50 1.06 3.80 -13.62
N GLU A 51 2.07 3.13 -13.10
CA GLU A 51 2.20 1.68 -13.21
C GLU A 51 2.42 1.07 -11.84
N ILE A 52 1.65 0.03 -11.54
CA ILE A 52 1.93 -0.86 -10.41
C ILE A 52 2.85 -1.95 -10.93
N SER A 53 4.02 -2.09 -10.34
CA SER A 53 4.97 -3.14 -10.70
C SER A 53 5.29 -4.04 -9.51
N SER A 54 5.50 -5.31 -9.78
CA SER A 54 5.93 -6.30 -8.79
C SER A 54 7.37 -6.73 -9.01
N ARG A 55 8.03 -7.21 -7.98
CA ARG A 55 9.40 -7.73 -8.07
C ARG A 55 9.56 -8.97 -8.95
N ILE A 56 8.48 -9.66 -9.26
CA ILE A 56 8.45 -10.81 -10.18
C ILE A 56 8.00 -10.42 -11.60
N SER A 57 8.22 -9.14 -11.98
CA SER A 57 7.97 -8.60 -13.31
C SER A 57 6.51 -8.66 -13.77
N LEU A 58 5.55 -8.65 -12.85
CA LEU A 58 4.15 -8.37 -13.19
C LEU A 58 3.93 -6.87 -13.10
N SER A 59 3.20 -6.31 -14.06
CA SER A 59 2.79 -4.91 -14.04
C SER A 59 1.35 -4.70 -14.46
N ALA A 60 0.77 -3.56 -14.07
CA ALA A 60 -0.57 -3.14 -14.46
C ALA A 60 -0.65 -1.60 -14.50
N GLU A 61 -1.34 -1.09 -15.51
CA GLU A 61 -1.66 0.33 -15.60
C GLU A 61 -2.55 0.76 -14.42
N ALA A 62 -2.26 1.92 -13.87
CA ALA A 62 -2.95 2.50 -12.72
C ALA A 62 -3.03 4.03 -12.84
N CYS A 63 -3.89 4.64 -12.02
CA CYS A 63 -3.89 6.07 -11.79
C CYS A 63 -2.94 6.41 -10.65
N GLY A 64 -2.22 7.52 -10.76
CA GLY A 64 -1.39 8.04 -9.68
C GLY A 64 -2.22 8.87 -8.69
N PHE A 65 -1.99 8.73 -7.39
CA PHE A 65 -2.53 9.66 -6.41
C PHE A 65 -1.43 10.44 -5.69
N THR A 66 -1.73 11.70 -5.42
CA THR A 66 -0.96 12.59 -4.53
C THR A 66 -1.85 12.97 -3.35
N PRO A 67 -1.33 13.56 -2.27
CA PRO A 67 -2.15 13.98 -1.12
C PRO A 67 -3.30 14.94 -1.45
N THR A 68 -3.24 15.62 -2.61
CA THR A 68 -4.24 16.60 -3.04
C THR A 68 -5.35 16.01 -3.92
N VAL A 69 -5.25 14.75 -4.35
CA VAL A 69 -6.25 14.10 -5.20
C VAL A 69 -7.49 13.73 -4.38
N ASP A 70 -8.66 14.18 -4.82
CA ASP A 70 -9.94 13.71 -4.30
C ASP A 70 -10.33 12.37 -4.96
N LEU A 71 -10.00 11.28 -4.28
CA LEU A 71 -10.24 9.92 -4.77
C LEU A 71 -11.74 9.61 -4.91
N PHE A 72 -12.59 10.10 -4.01
CA PHE A 72 -14.02 9.86 -4.10
C PHE A 72 -14.62 10.48 -5.36
N THR A 73 -14.27 11.74 -5.65
CA THR A 73 -14.75 12.43 -6.85
C THR A 73 -14.24 11.76 -8.12
N GLN A 74 -12.98 11.33 -8.16
CA GLN A 74 -12.41 10.62 -9.31
C GLN A 74 -13.11 9.28 -9.57
N VAL A 75 -13.27 8.46 -8.54
CA VAL A 75 -13.95 7.16 -8.65
C VAL A 75 -15.40 7.34 -9.08
N ARG A 76 -16.12 8.32 -8.49
CA ARG A 76 -17.52 8.62 -8.85
C ARG A 76 -17.64 9.04 -10.31
N ALA A 77 -16.74 9.90 -10.81
CA ALA A 77 -16.72 10.32 -12.20
C ALA A 77 -16.42 9.17 -13.16
N ALA A 78 -15.50 8.26 -12.80
CA ALA A 78 -15.23 7.06 -13.59
C ALA A 78 -16.42 6.09 -13.59
N ALA A 79 -17.01 5.82 -12.42
CA ALA A 79 -18.16 4.93 -12.27
C ALA A 79 -19.41 5.42 -13.01
N SER A 80 -19.55 6.74 -13.21
CA SER A 80 -20.65 7.30 -14.02
C SER A 80 -20.52 7.04 -15.52
N LYS A 81 -19.30 6.74 -16.01
CA LYS A 81 -19.03 6.43 -17.41
C LYS A 81 -19.09 4.93 -17.69
N THR A 82 -18.52 4.15 -16.78
CA THR A 82 -18.43 2.69 -16.89
C THR A 82 -18.63 2.07 -15.50
N PRO A 83 -19.52 1.08 -15.34
CA PRO A 83 -19.71 0.41 -14.06
C PRO A 83 -18.40 -0.18 -13.53
N LEU A 84 -17.98 0.25 -12.34
CA LEU A 84 -16.80 -0.28 -11.67
C LEU A 84 -17.20 -1.35 -10.65
N HIS A 85 -16.48 -2.47 -10.65
CA HIS A 85 -16.75 -3.64 -9.81
C HIS A 85 -15.83 -3.72 -8.59
N ALA A 86 -14.66 -3.07 -8.65
CA ALA A 86 -13.75 -2.96 -7.53
C ALA A 86 -12.73 -1.82 -7.75
N ILE A 87 -12.24 -1.28 -6.63
CA ILE A 87 -11.12 -0.35 -6.59
C ILE A 87 -9.94 -1.04 -5.89
N PHE A 88 -8.77 -0.94 -6.49
CA PHE A 88 -7.52 -1.44 -5.92
C PHE A 88 -6.56 -0.27 -5.70
N VAL A 89 -5.96 -0.20 -4.51
CA VAL A 89 -5.00 0.86 -4.17
C VAL A 89 -3.72 0.22 -3.68
N ASP A 90 -2.64 0.36 -4.47
CA ASP A 90 -1.29 -0.03 -4.04
C ASP A 90 -0.61 1.14 -3.31
N GLU A 91 0.41 0.82 -2.51
CA GLU A 91 1.14 1.78 -1.70
C GLU A 91 0.22 2.63 -0.80
N ALA A 92 -0.87 2.02 -0.30
CA ALA A 92 -1.94 2.68 0.45
C ALA A 92 -1.46 3.32 1.77
N GLN A 93 -0.26 2.99 2.26
CA GLN A 93 0.34 3.68 3.40
C GLN A 93 0.57 5.17 3.15
N PHE A 94 0.67 5.60 1.89
CA PHE A 94 0.87 6.99 1.50
C PHE A 94 -0.42 7.80 1.33
N LEU A 95 -1.57 7.18 1.53
CA LEU A 95 -2.84 7.90 1.60
C LEU A 95 -2.82 8.86 2.79
N SER A 96 -3.39 10.04 2.61
CA SER A 96 -3.76 10.90 3.73
C SER A 96 -4.96 10.31 4.48
N ARG A 97 -5.17 10.76 5.71
CA ARG A 97 -6.37 10.43 6.49
C ARG A 97 -7.66 10.69 5.71
N ASP A 98 -7.77 11.87 5.09
CA ASP A 98 -8.95 12.26 4.34
C ASP A 98 -9.19 11.32 3.14
N GLN A 99 -8.13 10.89 2.44
CA GLN A 99 -8.24 9.96 1.33
C GLN A 99 -8.73 8.58 1.77
N VAL A 100 -8.33 8.11 2.94
CA VAL A 100 -8.85 6.85 3.50
C VAL A 100 -10.36 6.97 3.74
N TRP A 101 -10.84 8.09 4.30
CA TRP A 101 -12.27 8.35 4.47
C TRP A 101 -13.01 8.55 3.14
N GLN A 102 -12.36 9.10 2.13
CA GLN A 102 -12.93 9.15 0.77
C GLN A 102 -13.15 7.75 0.21
N LEU A 103 -12.19 6.84 0.41
CA LEU A 103 -12.30 5.45 -0.02
C LEU A 103 -13.37 4.66 0.77
N SER A 104 -13.54 4.91 2.06
CA SER A 104 -14.66 4.33 2.82
C SER A 104 -16.01 4.76 2.24
N ARG A 105 -16.14 6.05 1.87
CA ARG A 105 -17.37 6.54 1.21
C ARG A 105 -17.60 5.91 -0.16
N VAL A 106 -16.56 5.52 -0.90
CA VAL A 106 -16.71 4.74 -2.14
C VAL A 106 -17.40 3.41 -1.83
N ALA A 107 -16.97 2.70 -0.79
CA ALA A 107 -17.61 1.46 -0.39
C ALA A 107 -19.06 1.68 0.08
N ASP A 108 -19.28 2.66 0.94
CA ASP A 108 -20.56 2.88 1.61
C ASP A 108 -21.63 3.50 0.69
N GLN A 109 -21.25 4.50 -0.14
CA GLN A 109 -22.20 5.30 -0.91
C GLN A 109 -22.30 4.85 -2.37
N LEU A 110 -21.18 4.38 -2.97
CA LEU A 110 -21.20 3.90 -4.36
C LEU A 110 -21.40 2.38 -4.44
N GLY A 111 -21.30 1.68 -3.33
CA GLY A 111 -21.45 0.22 -3.30
C GLY A 111 -20.32 -0.53 -4.01
N ILE A 112 -19.13 0.08 -4.16
CA ILE A 112 -17.98 -0.49 -4.86
C ILE A 112 -16.94 -0.93 -3.81
N PRO A 113 -16.55 -2.22 -3.75
CA PRO A 113 -15.55 -2.68 -2.81
C PRO A 113 -14.18 -2.04 -3.08
N VAL A 114 -13.49 -1.65 -2.01
CA VAL A 114 -12.17 -1.02 -2.08
C VAL A 114 -11.14 -1.89 -1.37
N MET A 115 -10.09 -2.27 -2.09
CA MET A 115 -9.02 -3.11 -1.60
C MET A 115 -7.70 -2.33 -1.56
N CYS A 116 -7.28 -1.93 -0.36
CA CYS A 116 -6.03 -1.22 -0.10
C CYS A 116 -4.92 -2.19 0.25
N TYR A 117 -3.74 -2.00 -0.36
CA TYR A 117 -2.52 -2.77 -0.11
C TYR A 117 -1.42 -1.83 0.32
N GLY A 118 -0.75 -2.11 1.44
CA GLY A 118 0.25 -1.20 1.95
C GLY A 118 1.17 -1.79 3.02
N LEU A 119 2.19 -1.01 3.39
CA LEU A 119 3.05 -1.28 4.53
C LEU A 119 2.31 -0.92 5.82
N ARG A 120 2.54 -1.66 6.89
CA ARG A 120 2.02 -1.30 8.21
C ARG A 120 2.82 -0.19 8.85
N THR A 121 4.14 -0.39 8.97
CA THR A 121 5.08 0.52 9.63
C THR A 121 6.25 0.84 8.72
N ASP A 122 6.88 1.97 8.98
CA ASP A 122 8.15 2.36 8.39
C ASP A 122 9.34 1.59 9.02
N PHE A 123 10.55 1.96 8.62
CA PHE A 123 11.78 1.36 9.11
C PHE A 123 12.10 1.71 10.59
N GLN A 124 11.47 2.76 11.15
CA GLN A 124 11.57 3.14 12.55
C GLN A 124 10.52 2.46 13.43
N GLY A 125 9.66 1.61 12.85
CA GLY A 125 8.56 0.96 13.56
C GLY A 125 7.33 1.84 13.76
N LYS A 126 7.29 3.05 13.17
CA LYS A 126 6.15 3.96 13.26
C LYS A 126 5.12 3.65 12.19
N LEU A 127 3.84 3.78 12.54
CA LEU A 127 2.78 3.66 11.55
C LEU A 127 2.87 4.80 10.52
N PHE A 128 2.59 4.46 9.27
CA PHE A 128 2.27 5.47 8.26
C PHE A 128 0.87 6.04 8.52
N GLU A 129 0.62 7.28 8.09
CA GLU A 129 -0.68 7.95 8.29
C GLU A 129 -1.83 7.14 7.68
N GLY A 130 -1.75 6.79 6.41
CA GLY A 130 -2.77 6.00 5.73
C GLY A 130 -2.96 4.63 6.36
N SER A 131 -1.88 3.99 6.82
CA SER A 131 -1.97 2.68 7.47
C SER A 131 -2.60 2.76 8.86
N ALA A 132 -2.31 3.82 9.62
CA ALA A 132 -2.93 4.05 10.93
C ALA A 132 -4.45 4.19 10.79
N GLU A 133 -4.90 4.98 9.81
CA GLU A 133 -6.32 5.21 9.57
C GLU A 133 -6.99 3.93 9.01
N LEU A 134 -6.38 3.24 8.05
CA LEU A 134 -6.90 1.98 7.50
C LEU A 134 -7.01 0.88 8.57
N LEU A 135 -6.04 0.77 9.50
CA LEU A 135 -6.12 -0.16 10.62
C LEU A 135 -7.29 0.16 11.55
N GLY A 136 -7.66 1.46 11.65
CA GLY A 136 -8.76 1.93 12.49
C GLY A 136 -10.15 1.69 11.90
N ILE A 137 -10.32 1.88 10.59
CA ILE A 137 -11.67 1.94 9.98
C ILE A 137 -11.96 0.89 8.91
N ALA A 138 -10.98 0.11 8.44
CA ALA A 138 -11.26 -0.91 7.43
C ALA A 138 -12.16 -2.02 8.01
N ASP A 139 -13.16 -2.44 7.22
CA ASP A 139 -14.09 -3.52 7.60
C ASP A 139 -13.37 -4.87 7.73
N GLN A 140 -12.29 -5.04 6.96
CA GLN A 140 -11.53 -6.29 6.94
C GLN A 140 -10.03 -6.01 6.89
N LEU A 141 -9.32 -6.57 7.86
CA LEU A 141 -7.86 -6.52 7.96
C LEU A 141 -7.27 -7.86 7.56
N ARG A 142 -6.31 -7.85 6.64
CA ARG A 142 -5.61 -9.05 6.17
C ARG A 142 -4.11 -8.84 6.20
N GLU A 143 -3.38 -9.75 6.83
CA GLU A 143 -1.93 -9.73 6.83
C GLU A 143 -1.36 -10.71 5.79
N ILE A 144 -0.48 -10.22 4.92
CA ILE A 144 0.36 -11.08 4.08
C ILE A 144 1.63 -11.37 4.85
N ARG A 145 1.93 -12.65 5.02
CA ARG A 145 3.10 -13.10 5.75
C ARG A 145 4.33 -13.14 4.86
N THR A 146 5.46 -12.68 5.41
CA THR A 146 6.79 -12.90 4.86
C THR A 146 7.71 -13.39 5.96
N ILE A 147 8.91 -13.82 5.60
CA ILE A 147 9.85 -14.49 6.52
C ILE A 147 11.08 -13.64 6.78
N CYS A 148 11.57 -13.70 8.00
CA CYS A 148 12.88 -13.23 8.43
C CYS A 148 13.94 -14.28 8.04
N HIS A 149 15.21 -13.89 7.94
CA HIS A 149 16.32 -14.80 7.68
C HIS A 149 16.40 -15.99 8.67
N CYS A 150 15.84 -15.84 9.86
CA CYS A 150 15.79 -16.92 10.85
C CYS A 150 14.59 -17.88 10.67
N GLY A 151 13.82 -17.76 9.58
CA GLY A 151 12.64 -18.58 9.32
C GLY A 151 11.36 -18.14 10.05
N LYS A 152 11.43 -17.23 11.01
CA LYS A 152 10.25 -16.71 11.73
C LYS A 152 9.54 -15.68 10.87
N LYS A 153 8.25 -15.45 11.16
CA LYS A 153 7.46 -14.40 10.55
C LYS A 153 8.15 -13.04 10.67
N ALA A 154 8.33 -12.35 9.55
CA ALA A 154 8.81 -10.98 9.51
C ALA A 154 7.62 -10.01 9.64
N THR A 155 7.73 -9.09 10.59
CA THR A 155 6.70 -8.10 10.90
C THR A 155 7.21 -6.66 10.84
N MET A 156 8.52 -6.50 10.74
CA MET A 156 9.22 -5.22 10.72
C MET A 156 10.02 -5.08 9.43
N THR A 157 10.30 -3.83 9.06
CA THR A 157 11.17 -3.48 7.94
C THR A 157 12.37 -2.71 8.49
N ALA A 158 13.59 -3.12 8.20
CA ALA A 158 14.78 -2.33 8.44
C ALA A 158 15.29 -1.73 7.13
N ARG A 159 15.80 -0.50 7.20
CA ARG A 159 16.45 0.19 6.10
C ARG A 159 17.95 0.13 6.32
N LEU A 160 18.68 -0.42 5.34
CA LEU A 160 20.12 -0.58 5.40
C LEU A 160 20.81 0.41 4.46
N ASP A 161 21.94 0.96 4.88
CA ASP A 161 22.85 1.71 4.00
C ASP A 161 23.65 0.79 3.06
N GLU A 162 24.49 1.39 2.23
CA GLU A 162 25.36 0.65 1.29
C GLU A 162 26.37 -0.28 1.99
N SER A 163 26.69 0.00 3.25
CA SER A 163 27.58 -0.80 4.09
C SER A 163 26.85 -1.91 4.86
N GLY A 164 25.51 -1.99 4.72
CA GLY A 164 24.67 -2.99 5.40
C GLY A 164 24.29 -2.62 6.84
N HIS A 165 24.57 -1.40 7.31
CA HIS A 165 24.16 -0.93 8.63
C HIS A 165 22.74 -0.40 8.63
N ALA A 166 22.00 -0.66 9.71
CA ALA A 166 20.63 -0.19 9.84
C ALA A 166 20.60 1.33 10.08
N GLN A 167 19.78 2.00 9.28
CA GLN A 167 19.47 3.41 9.46
C GLN A 167 18.32 3.56 10.45
N THR A 168 18.50 4.40 11.46
CA THR A 168 17.52 4.65 12.52
C THR A 168 16.93 6.06 12.46
N ALA A 169 17.47 6.92 11.61
CA ALA A 169 17.02 8.28 11.41
C ALA A 169 16.86 8.61 9.90
N GLY A 170 16.12 9.66 9.59
CA GLY A 170 15.90 10.13 8.21
C GLY A 170 14.43 10.22 7.86
N LYS A 171 14.16 10.60 6.61
CA LYS A 171 12.79 10.70 6.08
C LYS A 171 12.12 9.33 6.07
N GLN A 172 10.82 9.30 6.33
CA GLN A 172 10.02 8.07 6.32
C GLN A 172 10.10 7.33 4.97
N VAL A 173 10.19 8.09 3.89
CA VAL A 173 10.36 7.61 2.52
C VAL A 173 11.66 8.18 1.97
N ASP A 174 12.50 7.31 1.43
CA ASP A 174 13.70 7.69 0.70
C ASP A 174 13.83 6.76 -0.52
N ILE A 175 14.04 7.36 -1.68
CA ILE A 175 13.98 6.67 -2.98
C ILE A 175 15.34 6.17 -3.43
N ASP A 176 16.41 6.76 -2.89
CA ASP A 176 17.76 6.49 -3.35
C ASP A 176 18.30 5.18 -2.79
N LYS A 177 18.68 4.26 -3.70
CA LYS A 177 19.56 3.07 -3.56
C LYS A 177 19.60 2.35 -2.20
N GLN A 178 18.52 2.36 -1.45
CA GLN A 178 18.49 1.78 -0.11
C GLN A 178 17.98 0.34 -0.12
N HIS A 179 18.63 -0.51 0.65
CA HIS A 179 18.21 -1.88 0.84
C HIS A 179 17.24 -1.98 2.01
N TYR A 180 16.03 -2.46 1.72
CA TYR A 180 15.05 -2.76 2.75
C TYR A 180 15.00 -4.27 2.99
N VAL A 181 15.10 -4.68 4.25
CA VAL A 181 15.02 -6.09 4.66
C VAL A 181 13.84 -6.31 5.61
N SER A 182 13.19 -7.45 5.45
CA SER A 182 12.06 -7.82 6.29
C SER A 182 12.55 -8.70 7.44
N LEU A 183 12.29 -8.29 8.68
CA LEU A 183 12.81 -8.92 9.89
C LEU A 183 11.68 -9.26 10.87
N CYS A 184 11.89 -10.29 11.69
CA CYS A 184 11.09 -10.44 12.89
C CYS A 184 11.46 -9.34 13.89
N ARG A 185 10.58 -9.02 14.83
CA ARG A 185 10.78 -7.91 15.78
C ARG A 185 12.13 -8.01 16.52
N ARG A 186 12.49 -9.19 17.03
CA ARG A 186 13.78 -9.40 17.69
C ARG A 186 14.96 -8.97 16.81
N HIS A 187 15.09 -9.50 15.60
CA HIS A 187 16.20 -9.16 14.71
C HIS A 187 16.16 -7.71 14.23
N TRP A 188 14.98 -7.11 14.15
CA TRP A 188 14.85 -5.69 13.88
C TRP A 188 15.42 -4.85 15.04
N GLU A 189 15.09 -5.20 16.29
CA GLU A 189 15.66 -4.57 17.50
C GLU A 189 17.18 -4.78 17.56
N ASP A 190 17.65 -6.00 17.28
CA ASP A 190 19.08 -6.33 17.30
C ASP A 190 19.90 -5.48 16.30
N VAL A 191 19.36 -5.19 15.10
CA VAL A 191 20.10 -4.43 14.07
C VAL A 191 19.91 -2.91 14.17
N THR A 192 18.77 -2.44 14.68
CA THR A 192 18.46 -1.02 14.77
C THR A 192 18.83 -0.41 16.11
N GLY A 193 18.89 -1.20 17.17
CA GLY A 193 19.00 -0.72 18.55
C GLY A 193 17.78 0.09 19.02
N LEU A 194 16.70 0.14 18.23
CA LEU A 194 15.49 0.85 18.59
C LEU A 194 14.63 -0.02 19.52
N HIS A 195 14.36 0.51 20.69
CA HIS A 195 13.38 -0.02 21.62
C HIS A 195 12.25 1.01 21.72
N PRO A 196 11.10 0.80 21.01
CA PRO A 196 9.94 1.65 21.23
C PRO A 196 9.50 1.44 22.68
N GLY A 197 9.82 2.42 23.53
CA GLY A 197 9.41 2.46 24.93
C GLY A 197 7.92 2.76 25.07
#